data_5b715bbae201edc207d26cfc813957dc
#
_entry.id   5b715bbae201edc207d26cfc813957dc
#
_cell.length_a   1.000
_cell.length_b   1.000
_cell.length_c   1.000
_cell.angle_alpha   90.00
_cell.angle_beta   90.00
_cell.angle_gamma   90.00
#
_symmetry.space_group_name_H-M   'P 1'
#
loop_
_entity.id
_entity.type
_entity.pdbx_description
1 polymer ?
#
loop_
_entity_poly.entity_id
_entity_poly.type
_entity_poly.pdbx_seq_one_letter_code
_entity_poly.pdbx_strand_id
1 'polypeptide(L)'
;MKRISKVLLLALMVCTLFAGCSIETIQSKKEDSKYNFYYLNTNETALKSEPYEPKEETKEYMVKALLQKLGNGEVPEDGISLLPENVSVSSYDLQDNLLIIDFSKEYSEMSKVREVLTRDGIVQTFLQIPDIAKIRFTVAGQPLKD
;
A
#
# COMPACT_ATOMS: atom_id res chain seq x y z
N MET A 1 43.83 17.74 50.12
CA MET A 1 43.98 17.06 48.77
C MET A 1 43.34 15.69 48.70
N LYS A 2 43.21 14.90 49.74
CA LYS A 2 42.60 13.52 49.67
C LYS A 2 41.08 13.50 49.50
N ARG A 3 40.35 14.58 49.82
CA ARG A 3 38.88 14.62 49.71
C ARG A 3 38.37 14.96 48.31
N ILE A 4 39.14 15.79 47.57
CA ILE A 4 38.81 16.20 46.21
C ILE A 4 38.96 15.01 45.24
N SER A 5 39.96 14.15 45.46
CA SER A 5 40.18 12.95 44.63
C SER A 5 39.02 11.92 44.71
N LYS A 6 38.40 11.80 45.91
CA LYS A 6 37.24 10.84 46.07
C LYS A 6 35.97 11.36 45.41
N VAL A 7 35.74 12.68 45.45
CA VAL A 7 34.58 13.29 44.76
C VAL A 7 34.73 13.21 43.25
N LEU A 8 35.97 13.42 42.76
CA LEU A 8 36.28 13.31 41.31
C LEU A 8 36.08 11.87 40.81
N LEU A 9 36.51 10.89 41.63
CA LEU A 9 36.35 9.45 41.32
C LEU A 9 34.89 9.03 41.31
N LEU A 10 34.08 9.58 42.25
CA LEU A 10 32.63 9.31 42.29
C LEU A 10 31.89 9.96 41.12
N ALA A 11 32.27 11.13 40.71
CA ALA A 11 31.69 11.81 39.52
C ALA A 11 32.02 11.07 38.23
N LEU A 12 33.22 10.48 38.12
CA LEU A 12 33.59 9.68 36.96
C LEU A 12 32.80 8.34 36.87
N MET A 13 32.48 7.75 38.04
CA MET A 13 31.73 6.51 38.09
C MET A 13 30.23 6.67 37.75
N VAL A 14 29.66 7.85 38.01
CA VAL A 14 28.27 8.14 37.68
C VAL A 14 28.08 8.40 36.18
N CYS A 15 29.09 8.95 35.47
CA CYS A 15 29.04 9.18 34.05
C CYS A 15 29.04 7.89 33.19
N THR A 16 29.48 6.76 33.73
CA THR A 16 29.53 5.50 32.97
C THR A 16 28.19 4.70 32.98
N LEU A 17 27.22 5.13 33.78
CA LEU A 17 25.91 4.45 33.84
C LEU A 17 24.88 4.95 32.82
N PHE A 18 25.24 5.99 32.04
CA PHE A 18 24.36 6.50 30.96
C PHE A 18 24.80 6.06 29.55
N ALA A 19 25.81 5.19 29.47
CA ALA A 19 26.22 4.61 28.20
C ALA A 19 25.47 3.30 28.01
N GLY A 20 24.28 3.38 27.49
CA GLY A 20 23.67 2.13 27.09
C GLY A 20 22.20 2.22 26.84
N CYS A 21 21.75 1.95 25.90
CA CYS A 21 20.59 1.50 25.14
C CYS A 21 20.38 2.43 23.96
N SER A 22 21.28 2.31 22.99
CA SER A 22 20.84 2.46 21.63
C SER A 22 19.85 1.35 21.37
N ILE A 23 18.58 1.61 21.63
CA ILE A 23 17.51 0.88 20.96
C ILE A 23 17.73 1.22 19.49
N GLU A 24 18.36 0.32 18.76
CA GLU A 24 18.23 0.29 17.32
C GLU A 24 16.75 0.07 17.04
N THR A 25 16.02 1.15 17.03
CA THR A 25 14.73 1.19 16.33
C THR A 25 15.10 0.81 14.91
N ILE A 26 14.78 -0.42 14.52
CA ILE A 26 14.67 -0.81 13.13
C ILE A 26 13.49 0.02 12.60
N GLN A 27 13.78 1.30 12.35
CA GLN A 27 12.98 2.05 11.40
C GLN A 27 13.25 1.37 10.07
N SER A 28 12.33 0.47 9.71
CA SER A 28 12.16 0.19 8.30
C SER A 28 12.02 1.57 7.67
N LYS A 29 13.03 1.98 6.93
CA LYS A 29 13.01 3.19 6.12
C LYS A 29 11.83 3.01 5.17
N LYS A 30 10.68 3.50 5.60
CA LYS A 30 9.53 3.69 4.74
C LYS A 30 10.05 4.73 3.75
N GLU A 31 10.54 4.27 2.61
CA GLU A 31 10.83 5.16 1.50
C GLU A 31 9.54 5.92 1.27
N ASP A 32 9.61 7.23 1.39
CA ASP A 32 8.49 8.15 1.15
C ASP A 32 8.24 8.17 -0.36
N SER A 33 7.75 7.04 -0.86
CA SER A 33 7.36 6.90 -2.24
C SER A 33 6.12 7.75 -2.47
N LYS A 34 6.15 8.55 -3.53
CA LYS A 34 5.04 9.40 -3.93
C LYS A 34 3.77 8.59 -4.21
N TYR A 35 3.92 7.36 -4.69
CA TYR A 35 2.82 6.45 -5.02
C TYR A 35 3.02 5.09 -4.36
N ASN A 36 1.92 4.43 -4.03
CA ASN A 36 1.91 3.10 -3.46
C ASN A 36 0.94 2.19 -4.22
N PHE A 37 1.32 0.93 -4.38
CA PHE A 37 0.43 -0.11 -4.86
C PHE A 37 -0.07 -0.94 -3.67
N TYR A 38 -1.39 -1.09 -3.54
CA TYR A 38 -2.01 -1.79 -2.43
C TYR A 38 -2.32 -3.25 -2.79
N TYR A 39 -2.18 -4.13 -1.81
CA TYR A 39 -2.43 -5.56 -1.91
C TYR A 39 -2.88 -6.12 -0.55
N LEU A 40 -3.26 -7.38 -0.47
CA LEU A 40 -3.70 -8.00 0.78
C LEU A 40 -2.54 -8.65 1.53
N ASN A 41 -2.62 -8.70 2.85
CA ASN A 41 -1.77 -9.56 3.65
C ASN A 41 -2.13 -11.04 3.39
N THR A 42 -1.24 -11.96 3.79
CA THR A 42 -1.39 -13.41 3.58
C THR A 42 -2.64 -14.03 4.21
N ASN A 43 -3.23 -13.37 5.21
CA ASN A 43 -4.46 -13.82 5.87
C ASN A 43 -5.74 -13.19 5.28
N GLU A 44 -5.62 -12.35 4.27
CA GLU A 44 -6.71 -11.61 3.62
C GLU A 44 -7.57 -10.78 4.60
N THR A 45 -6.96 -10.22 5.64
CA THR A 45 -7.65 -9.49 6.70
C THR A 45 -7.33 -7.99 6.71
N ALA A 46 -6.30 -7.57 5.96
CA ALA A 46 -5.86 -6.18 5.92
C ALA A 46 -5.14 -5.86 4.62
N LEU A 47 -5.13 -4.58 4.27
CA LEU A 47 -4.32 -4.05 3.19
C LEU A 47 -2.87 -3.83 3.65
N LYS A 48 -1.96 -4.09 2.74
CA LYS A 48 -0.56 -3.69 2.77
C LYS A 48 -0.28 -2.84 1.54
N SER A 49 0.85 -2.17 1.51
CA SER A 49 1.29 -1.40 0.34
C SER A 49 2.77 -1.56 0.11
N GLU A 50 3.18 -1.43 -1.13
CA GLU A 50 4.56 -1.30 -1.55
C GLU A 50 4.77 0.01 -2.32
N PRO A 51 5.97 0.60 -2.29
CA PRO A 51 6.31 1.74 -3.11
C PRO A 51 6.10 1.44 -4.59
N TYR A 52 5.50 2.39 -5.31
CA TYR A 52 5.33 2.30 -6.75
C TYR A 52 5.97 3.50 -7.42
N GLU A 53 6.93 3.25 -8.32
CA GLU A 53 7.58 4.27 -9.12
C GLU A 53 7.16 4.12 -10.59
N PRO A 54 6.30 5.01 -11.10
CA PRO A 54 5.91 4.98 -12.50
C PRO A 54 7.08 5.39 -13.39
N LYS A 55 7.19 4.77 -14.57
CA LYS A 55 8.15 5.19 -15.59
C LYS A 55 7.77 6.55 -16.21
N GLU A 56 6.50 6.90 -16.12
CA GLU A 56 5.93 8.12 -16.64
C GLU A 56 4.77 8.56 -15.75
N GLU A 57 4.73 9.84 -15.37
CA GLU A 57 3.72 10.38 -14.44
C GLU A 57 2.50 10.98 -15.15
N THR A 58 2.21 10.58 -16.37
CA THR A 58 0.95 10.95 -17.04
C THR A 58 -0.19 10.09 -16.48
N LYS A 59 -1.37 10.69 -16.35
CA LYS A 59 -2.56 10.02 -15.83
C LYS A 59 -2.86 8.74 -16.61
N GLU A 60 -2.87 8.82 -17.92
CA GLU A 60 -3.16 7.71 -18.82
C GLU A 60 -2.17 6.56 -18.68
N TYR A 61 -0.88 6.90 -18.58
CA TYR A 61 0.17 5.89 -18.40
C TYR A 61 0.02 5.19 -17.04
N MET A 62 -0.15 5.97 -15.97
CA MET A 62 -0.26 5.43 -14.61
C MET A 62 -1.49 4.54 -14.45
N VAL A 63 -2.65 4.96 -14.96
CA VAL A 63 -3.88 4.15 -14.94
C VAL A 63 -3.65 2.83 -15.66
N LYS A 64 -3.10 2.86 -16.87
CA LYS A 64 -2.83 1.65 -17.66
C LYS A 64 -1.84 0.72 -16.95
N ALA A 65 -0.72 1.26 -16.45
CA ALA A 65 0.33 0.47 -15.81
C ALA A 65 -0.15 -0.18 -14.50
N LEU A 66 -0.91 0.56 -13.68
CA LEU A 66 -1.45 0.03 -12.42
C LEU A 66 -2.58 -0.98 -12.66
N LEU A 67 -3.43 -0.79 -13.68
CA LEU A 67 -4.43 -1.79 -14.06
C LEU A 67 -3.78 -3.08 -14.59
N GLN A 68 -2.68 -2.96 -15.33
CA GLN A 68 -1.91 -4.12 -15.78
C GLN A 68 -1.29 -4.86 -14.61
N LYS A 69 -0.66 -4.15 -13.66
CA LYS A 69 -0.11 -4.74 -12.43
C LYS A 69 -1.19 -5.43 -11.60
N LEU A 70 -2.35 -4.79 -11.43
CA LEU A 70 -3.51 -5.35 -10.75
C LEU A 70 -3.99 -6.65 -11.43
N GLY A 71 -4.13 -6.64 -12.76
CA GLY A 71 -4.61 -7.79 -13.54
C GLY A 71 -3.62 -8.95 -13.59
N ASN A 72 -2.30 -8.66 -13.54
CA ASN A 72 -1.25 -9.69 -13.51
C ASN A 72 -1.10 -10.33 -12.13
N GLY A 73 -1.69 -9.75 -11.08
CA GLY A 73 -1.55 -10.24 -9.71
C GLY A 73 -0.14 -10.08 -9.13
N GLU A 74 0.66 -9.16 -9.66
CA GLU A 74 2.03 -8.91 -9.22
C GLU A 74 2.07 -8.26 -7.84
N VAL A 75 2.45 -9.02 -6.83
CA VAL A 75 2.56 -8.60 -5.42
C VAL A 75 3.82 -9.18 -4.80
N PRO A 76 4.32 -8.61 -3.67
CA PRO A 76 5.42 -9.21 -2.90
C PRO A 76 5.10 -10.63 -2.40
N GLU A 77 6.15 -11.42 -2.09
CA GLU A 77 6.00 -12.80 -1.59
C GLU A 77 5.15 -12.93 -0.33
N ASP A 78 5.11 -11.86 0.50
CA ASP A 78 4.31 -11.78 1.72
C ASP A 78 2.93 -11.14 1.49
N GLY A 79 2.46 -11.10 0.25
CA GLY A 79 1.20 -10.50 -0.17
C GLY A 79 0.32 -11.43 -1.00
N ILE A 80 -0.95 -11.06 -1.10
CA ILE A 80 -1.94 -11.68 -1.98
C ILE A 80 -2.55 -10.60 -2.87
N SER A 81 -2.73 -10.91 -4.15
CA SER A 81 -3.36 -9.99 -5.10
C SER A 81 -4.75 -9.56 -4.64
N LEU A 82 -5.11 -8.31 -4.90
CA LEU A 82 -6.48 -7.82 -4.68
C LEU A 82 -7.50 -8.63 -5.48
N LEU A 83 -7.19 -8.94 -6.74
CA LEU A 83 -8.07 -9.77 -7.57
C LEU A 83 -7.72 -11.25 -7.40
N PRO A 84 -8.70 -12.14 -7.12
CA PRO A 84 -8.52 -13.58 -7.24
C PRO A 84 -8.15 -13.98 -8.67
N GLU A 85 -7.50 -15.14 -8.84
CA GLU A 85 -7.02 -15.63 -10.15
C GLU A 85 -8.13 -15.77 -11.21
N ASN A 86 -9.37 -16.05 -10.77
CA ASN A 86 -10.51 -16.18 -11.67
C ASN A 86 -11.20 -14.83 -11.99
N VAL A 87 -10.75 -13.72 -11.39
CA VAL A 87 -11.31 -12.37 -11.63
C VAL A 87 -10.36 -11.57 -12.48
N SER A 88 -10.86 -10.95 -13.52
CA SER A 88 -10.07 -10.10 -14.41
C SER A 88 -10.69 -8.71 -14.58
N VAL A 89 -9.86 -7.74 -14.96
CA VAL A 89 -10.30 -6.45 -15.46
C VAL A 89 -10.70 -6.65 -16.93
N SER A 90 -11.99 -6.56 -17.22
CA SER A 90 -12.54 -6.73 -18.58
C SER A 90 -12.28 -5.51 -19.44
N SER A 91 -12.46 -4.32 -18.89
CA SER A 91 -12.21 -3.05 -19.55
C SER A 91 -12.07 -1.92 -18.53
N TYR A 92 -11.64 -0.76 -19.00
CA TYR A 92 -11.70 0.47 -18.22
C TYR A 92 -12.00 1.66 -19.13
N ASP A 93 -12.55 2.71 -18.55
CA ASP A 93 -12.80 3.99 -19.21
C ASP A 93 -12.37 5.14 -18.30
N LEU A 94 -11.71 6.13 -18.88
CA LEU A 94 -11.18 7.29 -18.19
C LEU A 94 -11.86 8.55 -18.72
N GLN A 95 -12.77 9.11 -17.92
CA GLN A 95 -13.57 10.28 -18.27
C GLN A 95 -13.20 11.44 -17.33
N ASP A 96 -12.49 12.46 -17.83
CA ASP A 96 -12.02 13.58 -17.02
C ASP A 96 -11.32 13.13 -15.73
N ASN A 97 -12.02 13.20 -14.59
CA ASN A 97 -11.53 12.81 -13.28
C ASN A 97 -12.17 11.51 -12.74
N LEU A 98 -12.93 10.80 -13.55
CA LEU A 98 -13.60 9.55 -13.22
C LEU A 98 -12.93 8.38 -13.93
N LEU A 99 -12.44 7.39 -13.15
CA LEU A 99 -11.99 6.10 -13.65
C LEU A 99 -13.13 5.07 -13.45
N ILE A 100 -13.58 4.46 -14.54
CA ILE A 100 -14.53 3.35 -14.52
C ILE A 100 -13.75 2.06 -14.77
N ILE A 101 -13.90 1.07 -13.90
CA ILE A 101 -13.24 -0.24 -14.04
C ILE A 101 -14.33 -1.29 -14.11
N ASP A 102 -14.32 -2.06 -15.20
CA ASP A 102 -15.25 -3.19 -15.40
C ASP A 102 -14.54 -4.51 -15.15
N PHE A 103 -15.13 -5.32 -14.28
CA PHE A 103 -14.60 -6.64 -13.94
C PHE A 103 -15.41 -7.75 -14.61
N SER A 104 -14.78 -8.91 -14.73
CA SER A 104 -15.45 -10.13 -15.16
C SER A 104 -16.56 -10.53 -14.16
N LYS A 105 -17.51 -11.33 -14.60
CA LYS A 105 -18.68 -11.75 -13.78
C LYS A 105 -18.29 -12.46 -12.49
N GLU A 106 -17.15 -13.10 -12.47
CA GLU A 106 -16.59 -13.84 -11.34
C GLU A 106 -16.31 -12.94 -10.13
N TYR A 107 -16.19 -11.63 -10.35
CA TYR A 107 -16.09 -10.63 -9.28
C TYR A 107 -17.25 -10.75 -8.28
N SER A 108 -18.45 -11.05 -8.76
CA SER A 108 -19.64 -11.21 -7.91
C SER A 108 -19.61 -12.46 -7.02
N GLU A 109 -18.68 -13.38 -7.25
CA GLU A 109 -18.50 -14.60 -6.46
C GLU A 109 -17.61 -14.40 -5.23
N MET A 110 -16.94 -13.25 -5.13
CA MET A 110 -16.10 -12.93 -3.97
C MET A 110 -16.91 -12.88 -2.67
N SER A 111 -16.28 -13.29 -1.57
CA SER A 111 -16.85 -13.06 -0.24
C SER A 111 -16.96 -11.55 0.05
N LYS A 112 -17.96 -11.15 0.84
CA LYS A 112 -18.16 -9.72 1.17
C LYS A 112 -16.91 -9.08 1.80
N VAL A 113 -16.21 -9.79 2.65
CA VAL A 113 -14.97 -9.28 3.28
C VAL A 113 -13.89 -9.03 2.23
N ARG A 114 -13.68 -10.01 1.33
CA ARG A 114 -12.73 -9.89 0.25
C ARG A 114 -13.08 -8.75 -0.70
N GLU A 115 -14.34 -8.62 -1.06
CA GLU A 115 -14.85 -7.56 -1.93
C GLU A 115 -14.55 -6.17 -1.36
N VAL A 116 -14.85 -5.94 -0.07
CA VAL A 116 -14.61 -4.66 0.60
C VAL A 116 -13.12 -4.30 0.59
N LEU A 117 -12.25 -5.23 0.95
CA LEU A 117 -10.80 -5.01 0.94
C LEU A 117 -10.26 -4.78 -0.47
N THR A 118 -10.77 -5.52 -1.46
CA THR A 118 -10.40 -5.35 -2.87
C THR A 118 -10.76 -3.95 -3.36
N ARG A 119 -12.00 -3.51 -3.10
CA ARG A 119 -12.45 -2.15 -3.48
C ARG A 119 -11.61 -1.08 -2.81
N ASP A 120 -11.37 -1.20 -1.52
CA ASP A 120 -10.57 -0.23 -0.76
C ASP A 120 -9.12 -0.17 -1.29
N GLY A 121 -8.48 -1.31 -1.53
CA GLY A 121 -7.13 -1.35 -2.09
C GLY A 121 -7.03 -0.73 -3.49
N ILE A 122 -8.02 -0.98 -4.36
CA ILE A 122 -8.09 -0.36 -5.68
C ILE A 122 -8.30 1.15 -5.55
N VAL A 123 -9.22 1.59 -4.71
CA VAL A 123 -9.48 3.02 -4.47
C VAL A 123 -8.22 3.71 -3.96
N GLN A 124 -7.54 3.14 -2.96
CA GLN A 124 -6.30 3.71 -2.42
C GLN A 124 -5.17 3.74 -3.45
N THR A 125 -5.09 2.76 -4.34
CA THR A 125 -4.09 2.72 -5.42
C THR A 125 -4.34 3.83 -6.46
N PHE A 126 -5.56 4.01 -6.92
CA PHE A 126 -5.83 4.87 -8.07
C PHE A 126 -6.12 6.33 -7.70
N LEU A 127 -6.64 6.63 -6.50
CA LEU A 127 -6.87 8.02 -6.08
C LEU A 127 -5.57 8.81 -5.78
N GLN A 128 -4.42 8.16 -5.78
CA GLN A 128 -3.12 8.84 -5.70
C GLN A 128 -2.72 9.49 -7.04
N ILE A 129 -3.30 9.03 -8.14
CA ILE A 129 -2.99 9.55 -9.48
C ILE A 129 -3.56 10.97 -9.60
N PRO A 130 -2.77 11.98 -10.00
CA PRO A 130 -3.26 13.32 -10.24
C PRO A 130 -4.46 13.32 -11.19
N ASP A 131 -5.45 14.16 -10.89
CA ASP A 131 -6.68 14.32 -11.67
C ASP A 131 -7.63 13.11 -11.68
N ILE A 132 -7.39 12.06 -10.89
CA ILE A 132 -8.39 11.04 -10.57
C ILE A 132 -9.07 11.42 -9.25
N ALA A 133 -10.36 11.74 -9.30
CA ALA A 133 -11.12 12.11 -8.11
C ALA A 133 -12.23 11.10 -7.75
N LYS A 134 -12.56 10.22 -8.69
CA LYS A 134 -13.64 9.24 -8.52
C LYS A 134 -13.31 7.93 -9.20
N ILE A 135 -13.74 6.82 -8.57
CA ILE A 135 -13.68 5.50 -9.15
C ILE A 135 -15.07 4.90 -9.15
N ARG A 136 -15.44 4.28 -10.26
CA ARG A 136 -16.69 3.53 -10.39
C ARG A 136 -16.36 2.10 -10.78
N PHE A 137 -17.02 1.17 -10.14
CA PHE A 137 -16.90 -0.25 -10.45
C PHE A 137 -18.12 -0.74 -11.18
N THR A 138 -17.90 -1.55 -12.21
CA THR A 138 -18.92 -2.32 -12.91
C THR A 138 -18.51 -3.79 -12.97
N VAL A 139 -19.47 -4.67 -13.11
CA VAL A 139 -19.25 -6.11 -13.28
C VAL A 139 -20.07 -6.56 -14.49
N ALA A 140 -19.40 -7.09 -15.49
CA ALA A 140 -20.00 -7.46 -16.76
C ALA A 140 -20.87 -6.31 -17.36
N GLY A 141 -20.35 -5.09 -17.30
CA GLY A 141 -21.00 -3.88 -17.78
C GLY A 141 -22.13 -3.33 -16.90
N GLN A 142 -22.45 -3.95 -15.78
CA GLN A 142 -23.51 -3.49 -14.87
C GLN A 142 -22.90 -2.79 -13.65
N PRO A 143 -23.47 -1.67 -13.18
CA PRO A 143 -22.99 -1.02 -11.98
C PRO A 143 -22.99 -1.97 -10.78
N LEU A 144 -21.87 -1.95 -10.03
CA LEU A 144 -21.81 -2.68 -8.77
C LEU A 144 -22.81 -2.06 -7.80
N LYS A 145 -23.72 -2.88 -7.28
CA LYS A 145 -24.71 -2.43 -6.27
C LYS A 145 -24.03 -2.40 -4.90
N ASP A 146 -24.27 -1.33 -4.18
CA ASP A 146 -23.84 -1.15 -2.79
C ASP A 146 -24.58 -2.09 -1.83
#